data_c106e89482f6d7623ba385a720a1d5ba
#
_entry.id   c106e89482f6d7623ba385a720a1d5ba
#
_cell.length_a   1.000
_cell.length_b   1.000
_cell.length_c   1.000
_cell.angle_alpha   90.00
_cell.angle_beta   90.00
_cell.angle_gamma   90.00
#
_symmetry.space_group_name_H-M   'P 1'
#
loop_
_entity.id
_entity.type
_entity.pdbx_description
1 polymer ?
#
loop_
_entity_poly.entity_id
_entity_poly.type
_entity_poly.pdbx_seq_one_letter_code
_entity_poly.pdbx_strand_id
1 'polypeptide(L)'
;MSETRRIRIRPPSVKAGLTDPATMNFEAVLSGLPDAVIAVDRDLRVIFWNSAAEVLTERSARRAEGRYVKEIFSSDASVVRRLSETLATGESRSEAESVVERGDGRQVPVSIVTAPLNGRDGAVEAAVVVLRDLSRIRQLEAEVRRGETLAAAGRMAVGLAHEVRNPLGAIRGAVQLLKRELGPDSSLGEYTDVLLTEVDRVNRIIEMLLDLARPVQLRPVPLNLHQLLERVTMLNEEGARERGVTLIRRYDPSLPPILGDEDRLLQVFHNLVRNALEAMGRGGRLTLTTRVSLNPLFGKMDLGTGQRSMVEAQVADEGVGIPADVRARIFDPFFTTKDKGLGLGLAICHRILEEHRGAIQVESAEGRGTLVTCFLPIAR
;
A
#
# COMPACT_ATOMS: atom_id res chain seq x y z
N MET A 1 43.37 -28.17 -16.38
CA MET A 1 42.66 -29.31 -15.81
C MET A 1 42.25 -28.90 -14.39
N SER A 2 41.01 -28.56 -14.22
CA SER A 2 40.42 -28.23 -12.91
C SER A 2 38.98 -28.75 -12.91
N GLU A 3 38.79 -29.83 -12.15
CA GLU A 3 37.52 -30.54 -12.03
C GLU A 3 36.54 -29.73 -11.16
N THR A 4 35.43 -29.30 -11.74
CA THR A 4 34.30 -28.69 -11.02
C THR A 4 33.40 -29.80 -10.49
N ARG A 5 33.51 -30.09 -9.20
CA ARG A 5 32.59 -31.00 -8.46
C ARG A 5 31.18 -30.43 -8.45
N ARG A 6 30.28 -30.99 -9.27
CA ARG A 6 28.84 -30.80 -9.19
C ARG A 6 28.31 -31.55 -7.95
N ILE A 7 27.84 -30.78 -6.96
CA ILE A 7 27.07 -31.31 -5.83
C ILE A 7 25.67 -31.65 -6.38
N ARG A 8 25.39 -32.95 -6.50
CA ARG A 8 24.02 -33.46 -6.76
C ARG A 8 23.24 -33.43 -5.45
N ILE A 9 22.32 -32.47 -5.32
CA ILE A 9 21.28 -32.52 -4.29
C ILE A 9 20.24 -33.54 -4.77
N ARG A 10 20.16 -34.69 -4.08
CA ARG A 10 19.05 -35.65 -4.25
C ARG A 10 17.82 -35.07 -3.59
N PRO A 11 16.66 -34.99 -4.30
CA PRO A 11 15.40 -34.68 -3.64
C PRO A 11 15.04 -35.84 -2.69
N PRO A 12 14.41 -35.58 -1.52
CA PRO A 12 13.94 -36.63 -0.64
C PRO A 12 12.88 -37.45 -1.38
N SER A 13 13.09 -38.76 -1.38
CA SER A 13 12.14 -39.69 -1.96
C SER A 13 10.84 -39.69 -1.16
N VAL A 14 9.77 -39.11 -1.73
CA VAL A 14 8.41 -39.27 -1.21
C VAL A 14 8.01 -40.73 -1.43
N LYS A 15 8.14 -41.54 -0.38
CA LYS A 15 7.54 -42.87 -0.37
C LYS A 15 6.02 -42.73 -0.19
N ALA A 16 5.27 -43.21 -1.15
CA ALA A 16 3.84 -43.46 -1.07
C ALA A 16 3.53 -44.34 0.15
N GLY A 17 2.68 -43.85 1.07
CA GLY A 17 2.29 -44.56 2.29
C GLY A 17 1.48 -43.71 3.27
N LEU A 18 0.47 -43.00 2.79
CA LEU A 18 -0.41 -42.16 3.59
C LEU A 18 -1.73 -42.87 3.93
N THR A 19 -1.67 -44.07 4.57
CA THR A 19 -2.93 -44.80 4.90
C THR A 19 -2.91 -45.58 6.22
N ASP A 20 -1.88 -45.43 7.05
CA ASP A 20 -1.90 -46.00 8.41
C ASP A 20 -1.97 -44.88 9.47
N PRO A 21 -3.12 -44.73 10.20
CA PRO A 21 -3.27 -43.70 11.23
C PRO A 21 -2.24 -43.81 12.38
N ALA A 22 -1.60 -44.97 12.54
CA ALA A 22 -0.60 -45.17 13.59
C ALA A 22 0.79 -44.64 13.24
N THR A 23 1.04 -44.19 12.00
CA THR A 23 2.33 -43.68 11.53
C THR A 23 2.27 -42.23 11.02
N MET A 24 1.18 -41.53 11.29
CA MET A 24 1.09 -40.13 10.93
C MET A 24 2.13 -39.33 11.71
N ASN A 25 3.13 -38.82 11.00
CA ASN A 25 4.19 -37.99 11.60
C ASN A 25 3.60 -36.66 12.04
N PHE A 26 3.31 -36.50 13.34
CA PHE A 26 2.75 -35.28 13.92
C PHE A 26 3.60 -34.03 13.61
N GLU A 27 4.92 -34.18 13.52
CA GLU A 27 5.81 -33.10 13.10
C GLU A 27 5.50 -32.62 11.68
N ALA A 28 5.21 -33.54 10.76
CA ALA A 28 4.84 -33.17 9.39
C ALA A 28 3.51 -32.44 9.34
N VAL A 29 2.55 -32.85 10.18
CA VAL A 29 1.24 -32.17 10.29
C VAL A 29 1.42 -30.75 10.86
N LEU A 30 2.15 -30.61 11.96
CA LEU A 30 2.41 -29.31 12.58
C LEU A 30 3.25 -28.40 11.69
N SER A 31 4.17 -28.95 10.91
CA SER A 31 4.97 -28.18 9.93
C SER A 31 4.16 -27.72 8.72
N GLY A 32 3.05 -28.40 8.40
CA GLY A 32 2.14 -27.99 7.34
C GLY A 32 1.10 -26.94 7.75
N LEU A 33 1.02 -26.57 9.03
CA LEU A 33 0.11 -25.53 9.49
C LEU A 33 0.57 -24.14 9.03
N PRO A 34 -0.39 -23.27 8.59
CA PRO A 34 -0.05 -21.91 8.18
C PRO A 34 0.25 -20.98 9.35
N ASP A 35 -0.21 -21.32 10.55
CA ASP A 35 0.07 -20.55 11.77
C ASP A 35 1.41 -20.98 12.37
N ALA A 36 2.14 -20.05 12.98
CA ALA A 36 3.40 -20.34 13.65
C ALA A 36 3.14 -21.11 14.95
N VAL A 37 3.70 -22.32 15.07
CA VAL A 37 3.57 -23.18 16.24
C VAL A 37 4.94 -23.36 16.88
N ILE A 38 5.01 -23.02 18.18
CA ILE A 38 6.23 -23.10 18.98
C ILE A 38 5.89 -23.84 20.28
N ALA A 39 6.66 -24.86 20.66
CA ALA A 39 6.52 -25.48 21.97
C ALA A 39 7.76 -25.24 22.82
N VAL A 40 7.54 -25.09 24.13
CA VAL A 40 8.58 -24.88 25.13
C VAL A 40 8.45 -25.88 26.28
N ASP A 41 9.55 -26.27 26.87
CA ASP A 41 9.57 -27.05 28.10
C ASP A 41 9.26 -26.23 29.37
N ARG A 42 9.32 -26.85 30.55
CA ARG A 42 9.06 -26.16 31.82
C ARG A 42 10.02 -25.01 32.13
N ASP A 43 11.23 -25.07 31.53
CA ASP A 43 12.26 -24.05 31.69
C ASP A 43 12.18 -22.96 30.62
N LEU A 44 11.10 -22.92 29.82
CA LEU A 44 10.91 -22.01 28.70
C LEU A 44 11.97 -22.17 27.59
N ARG A 45 12.55 -23.35 27.41
CA ARG A 45 13.40 -23.70 26.29
C ARG A 45 12.54 -24.19 25.13
N VAL A 46 12.85 -23.75 23.94
CA VAL A 46 12.17 -24.17 22.72
C VAL A 46 12.48 -25.63 22.44
N ILE A 47 11.45 -26.47 22.35
CA ILE A 47 11.52 -27.89 22.01
C ILE A 47 10.91 -28.20 20.64
N PHE A 48 10.14 -27.28 20.07
CA PHE A 48 9.57 -27.43 18.74
C PHE A 48 9.37 -26.06 18.08
N TRP A 49 9.60 -26.01 16.76
CA TRP A 49 9.50 -24.79 15.95
C TRP A 49 9.12 -25.17 14.51
N ASN A 50 7.91 -24.84 14.06
CA ASN A 50 7.48 -25.20 12.71
C ASN A 50 7.94 -24.21 11.63
N SER A 51 7.72 -24.56 10.35
CA SER A 51 8.11 -23.74 9.21
C SER A 51 7.42 -22.37 9.17
N ALA A 52 6.17 -22.27 9.63
CA ALA A 52 5.47 -21.00 9.71
C ALA A 52 6.09 -20.07 10.76
N ALA A 53 6.60 -20.63 11.87
CA ALA A 53 7.35 -19.85 12.87
C ALA A 53 8.70 -19.36 12.32
N GLU A 54 9.37 -20.12 11.45
CA GLU A 54 10.58 -19.64 10.75
C GLU A 54 10.28 -18.43 9.86
N VAL A 55 9.17 -18.50 9.09
CA VAL A 55 8.74 -17.41 8.20
C VAL A 55 8.30 -16.17 9.00
N LEU A 56 7.52 -16.36 10.06
CA LEU A 56 7.00 -15.26 10.89
C LEU A 56 8.13 -14.49 11.57
N THR A 57 9.13 -15.21 12.14
CA THR A 57 10.18 -14.60 12.96
C THR A 57 11.50 -14.36 12.21
N GLU A 58 11.64 -14.88 10.98
CA GLU A 58 12.90 -14.93 10.21
C GLU A 58 14.04 -15.65 10.94
N ARG A 59 13.70 -16.61 11.79
CA ARG A 59 14.64 -17.44 12.54
C ARG A 59 14.42 -18.90 12.24
N SER A 60 15.49 -19.62 11.89
CA SER A 60 15.41 -21.06 11.61
C SER A 60 15.22 -21.88 12.87
N ALA A 61 14.47 -23.00 12.77
CA ALA A 61 14.27 -23.98 13.85
C ALA A 61 15.59 -24.41 14.49
N ARG A 62 16.60 -24.70 13.67
CA ARG A 62 17.95 -25.06 14.13
C ARG A 62 18.60 -24.05 15.09
N ARG A 63 18.28 -22.77 14.95
CA ARG A 63 18.81 -21.69 15.79
C ARG A 63 17.91 -21.41 16.99
N ALA A 64 16.64 -21.79 16.94
CA ALA A 64 15.66 -21.55 17.98
C ALA A 64 15.61 -22.71 19.00
N GLU A 65 15.67 -23.96 18.54
CA GLU A 65 15.60 -25.16 19.40
C GLU A 65 16.69 -25.18 20.44
N GLY A 66 16.31 -25.53 21.66
CA GLY A 66 17.20 -25.58 22.85
C GLY A 66 17.49 -24.22 23.47
N ARG A 67 17.16 -23.12 22.83
CA ARG A 67 17.33 -21.76 23.41
C ARG A 67 16.15 -21.37 24.27
N TYR A 68 16.39 -20.42 25.15
CA TYR A 68 15.31 -19.80 25.90
C TYR A 68 14.44 -18.93 25.00
N VAL A 69 13.12 -19.06 25.13
CA VAL A 69 12.16 -18.27 24.32
C VAL A 69 12.36 -16.76 24.47
N LYS A 70 12.83 -16.31 25.65
CA LYS A 70 13.17 -14.90 25.91
C LYS A 70 14.34 -14.35 25.10
N GLU A 71 15.24 -15.24 24.63
CA GLU A 71 16.37 -14.82 23.76
C GLU A 71 15.91 -14.63 22.31
N ILE A 72 14.79 -15.24 21.96
CA ILE A 72 14.18 -15.14 20.62
C ILE A 72 13.18 -13.99 20.58
N PHE A 73 12.34 -13.89 21.58
CA PHE A 73 11.41 -12.79 21.78
C PHE A 73 11.94 -11.89 22.91
N SER A 74 11.78 -10.56 22.76
CA SER A 74 12.19 -9.64 23.82
C SER A 74 11.50 -9.97 25.13
N SER A 75 12.15 -9.71 26.30
CA SER A 75 11.64 -10.06 27.62
C SER A 75 10.24 -9.49 27.94
N ASP A 76 9.89 -8.37 27.31
CA ASP A 76 8.58 -7.73 27.46
C ASP A 76 7.54 -8.24 26.43
N ALA A 77 7.90 -9.21 25.61
CA ALA A 77 7.02 -9.76 24.60
C ALA A 77 5.86 -10.52 25.27
N SER A 78 4.65 -10.27 24.83
CA SER A 78 3.44 -10.97 25.25
C SER A 78 3.58 -12.50 25.14
N VAL A 79 4.33 -12.99 24.16
CA VAL A 79 4.62 -14.43 23.96
C VAL A 79 5.26 -15.06 25.19
N VAL A 80 6.35 -14.47 25.70
CA VAL A 80 7.07 -14.99 26.87
C VAL A 80 6.19 -14.99 28.10
N ARG A 81 5.49 -13.89 28.33
CA ARG A 81 4.57 -13.74 29.45
C ARG A 81 3.46 -14.79 29.43
N ARG A 82 2.80 -14.97 28.27
CA ARG A 82 1.70 -15.93 28.13
C ARG A 82 2.15 -17.38 28.30
N LEU A 83 3.30 -17.75 27.77
CA LEU A 83 3.87 -19.08 27.98
C LEU A 83 4.17 -19.32 29.47
N SER A 84 4.77 -18.35 30.16
CA SER A 84 5.08 -18.46 31.60
C SER A 84 3.80 -18.62 32.43
N GLU A 85 2.76 -17.82 32.14
CA GLU A 85 1.45 -17.93 32.80
C GLU A 85 0.82 -19.30 32.55
N THR A 86 0.84 -19.82 31.32
CA THR A 86 0.27 -21.11 30.96
C THR A 86 0.99 -22.26 31.68
N LEU A 87 2.34 -22.24 31.75
CA LEU A 87 3.10 -23.23 32.48
C LEU A 87 2.81 -23.20 33.98
N ALA A 88 2.62 -22.02 34.56
CA ALA A 88 2.37 -21.86 35.99
C ALA A 88 0.95 -22.26 36.40
N THR A 89 -0.05 -21.96 35.57
CA THR A 89 -1.48 -22.17 35.91
C THR A 89 -2.06 -23.44 35.31
N GLY A 90 -1.45 -24.00 34.26
CA GLY A 90 -2.04 -25.11 33.50
C GLY A 90 -3.26 -24.73 32.67
N GLU A 91 -3.53 -23.44 32.49
CA GLU A 91 -4.67 -22.94 31.72
C GLU A 91 -4.26 -22.37 30.38
N SER A 92 -5.09 -22.60 29.37
CA SER A 92 -4.92 -21.95 28.07
C SER A 92 -5.17 -20.45 28.16
N ARG A 93 -4.39 -19.66 27.44
CA ARG A 93 -4.48 -18.21 27.40
C ARG A 93 -4.57 -17.73 25.97
N SER A 94 -5.28 -16.63 25.74
CA SER A 94 -5.35 -16.00 24.43
C SER A 94 -5.20 -14.48 24.54
N GLU A 95 -4.59 -13.90 23.52
CA GLU A 95 -4.46 -12.46 23.32
C GLU A 95 -4.77 -12.17 21.84
N ALA A 96 -5.87 -11.44 21.61
CA ALA A 96 -6.39 -11.25 20.26
C ALA A 96 -5.49 -10.37 19.39
N GLU A 97 -4.80 -9.40 20.01
CA GLU A 97 -3.91 -8.48 19.32
C GLU A 97 -2.62 -8.27 20.13
N SER A 98 -1.52 -8.58 19.54
CA SER A 98 -0.18 -8.37 20.06
C SER A 98 0.79 -8.05 18.93
N VAL A 99 2.04 -7.77 19.25
CA VAL A 99 3.08 -7.48 18.26
C VAL A 99 4.29 -8.35 18.54
N VAL A 100 4.82 -8.96 17.46
CA VAL A 100 6.07 -9.73 17.50
C VAL A 100 7.09 -9.02 16.63
N GLU A 101 8.31 -8.86 17.14
CA GLU A 101 9.42 -8.32 16.39
C GLU A 101 10.13 -9.44 15.60
N ARG A 102 10.28 -9.24 14.30
CA ARG A 102 11.03 -10.14 13.40
C ARG A 102 12.54 -9.92 13.54
N GLY A 103 13.30 -10.84 12.95
CA GLY A 103 14.77 -10.78 12.92
C GLY A 103 15.32 -9.52 12.21
N ASP A 104 14.55 -8.93 11.30
CA ASP A 104 14.85 -7.68 10.58
C ASP A 104 14.43 -6.39 11.31
N GLY A 105 13.90 -6.51 12.55
CA GLY A 105 13.41 -5.38 13.36
C GLY A 105 12.00 -4.91 13.01
N ARG A 106 11.31 -5.55 12.06
CA ARG A 106 9.92 -5.22 11.73
C ARG A 106 8.96 -5.77 12.78
N GLN A 107 7.95 -4.98 13.09
CA GLN A 107 6.86 -5.37 13.97
C GLN A 107 5.74 -6.03 13.17
N VAL A 108 5.34 -7.24 13.55
CA VAL A 108 4.24 -8.00 12.93
C VAL A 108 3.09 -8.11 13.91
N PRO A 109 1.87 -7.66 13.55
CA PRO A 109 0.69 -7.86 14.39
C PRO A 109 0.30 -9.34 14.37
N VAL A 110 0.12 -9.91 15.58
CA VAL A 110 -0.22 -11.33 15.74
C VAL A 110 -1.35 -11.51 16.75
N SER A 111 -2.12 -12.60 16.63
CA SER A 111 -2.86 -13.15 17.77
C SER A 111 -2.04 -14.26 18.41
N ILE A 112 -2.13 -14.36 19.73
CA ILE A 112 -1.38 -15.32 20.54
C ILE A 112 -2.39 -16.24 21.24
N VAL A 113 -2.21 -17.55 21.09
CA VAL A 113 -2.93 -18.56 21.86
C VAL A 113 -1.90 -19.50 22.46
N THR A 114 -1.97 -19.70 23.78
CA THR A 114 -1.13 -20.67 24.49
C THR A 114 -1.97 -21.75 25.13
N ALA A 115 -1.45 -22.98 25.14
CA ALA A 115 -2.07 -24.13 25.79
C ALA A 115 -1.02 -24.98 26.48
N PRO A 116 -1.38 -25.59 27.66
CA PRO A 116 -0.49 -26.53 28.33
C PRO A 116 -0.42 -27.87 27.58
N LEU A 117 0.70 -28.51 27.64
CA LEU A 117 0.90 -29.91 27.21
C LEU A 117 1.13 -30.74 28.47
N ASN A 118 0.15 -31.62 28.75
CA ASN A 118 0.16 -32.44 29.96
C ASN A 118 0.81 -33.79 29.70
N GLY A 119 1.60 -34.24 30.62
CA GLY A 119 2.14 -35.62 30.66
C GLY A 119 1.07 -36.66 31.01
N ARG A 120 1.47 -37.90 31.03
CA ARG A 120 0.56 -39.05 31.34
C ARG A 120 0.00 -39.02 32.75
N ASP A 121 0.66 -38.33 33.66
CA ASP A 121 0.26 -38.11 35.04
C ASP A 121 -0.66 -36.90 35.24
N GLY A 122 -0.96 -36.20 34.16
CA GLY A 122 -1.78 -34.95 34.18
C GLY A 122 -0.99 -33.71 34.57
N ALA A 123 0.30 -33.82 34.90
CA ALA A 123 1.11 -32.64 35.18
C ALA A 123 1.52 -31.90 33.91
N VAL A 124 1.59 -30.57 33.98
CA VAL A 124 2.04 -29.75 32.84
C VAL A 124 3.51 -30.01 32.58
N GLU A 125 3.86 -30.59 31.44
CA GLU A 125 5.25 -30.89 31.05
C GLU A 125 5.84 -29.85 30.10
N ALA A 126 4.98 -29.20 29.30
CA ALA A 126 5.38 -28.22 28.31
C ALA A 126 4.21 -27.24 28.02
N ALA A 127 4.45 -26.22 27.25
CA ALA A 127 3.42 -25.35 26.71
C ALA A 127 3.64 -25.13 25.21
N VAL A 128 2.54 -24.97 24.49
CA VAL A 128 2.55 -24.59 23.08
C VAL A 128 2.00 -23.18 22.92
N VAL A 129 2.61 -22.40 22.04
CA VAL A 129 2.06 -21.13 21.56
C VAL A 129 1.79 -21.20 20.07
N VAL A 130 0.62 -20.73 19.68
CA VAL A 130 0.24 -20.54 18.28
C VAL A 130 0.18 -19.04 18.02
N LEU A 131 0.93 -18.57 17.02
CA LEU A 131 0.96 -17.18 16.58
C LEU A 131 0.36 -17.11 15.18
N ARG A 132 -0.72 -16.36 15.03
CA ARG A 132 -1.34 -16.09 13.73
C ARG A 132 -1.00 -14.69 13.29
N ASP A 133 -0.40 -14.55 12.10
CA ASP A 133 -0.12 -13.26 11.46
C ASP A 133 -1.43 -12.56 11.07
N LEU A 134 -1.67 -11.37 11.61
CA LEU A 134 -2.84 -10.55 11.35
C LEU A 134 -2.60 -9.49 10.25
N SER A 135 -1.40 -9.43 9.67
CA SER A 135 -1.03 -8.39 8.70
C SER A 135 -2.02 -8.32 7.53
N ARG A 136 -2.38 -9.49 6.97
CA ARG A 136 -3.33 -9.56 5.86
C ARG A 136 -4.75 -9.16 6.25
N ILE A 137 -5.19 -9.57 7.44
CA ILE A 137 -6.52 -9.24 7.96
C ILE A 137 -6.60 -7.73 8.18
N ARG A 138 -5.62 -7.13 8.88
CA ARG A 138 -5.57 -5.67 9.10
C ARG A 138 -5.50 -4.86 7.80
N GLN A 139 -4.77 -5.37 6.82
CA GLN A 139 -4.71 -4.74 5.50
C GLN A 139 -6.10 -4.72 4.85
N LEU A 140 -6.80 -5.87 4.82
CA LEU A 140 -8.15 -5.97 4.25
C LEU A 140 -9.17 -5.10 5.01
N GLU A 141 -9.11 -5.08 6.34
CA GLU A 141 -9.97 -4.22 7.15
C GLU A 141 -9.73 -2.73 6.88
N ALA A 142 -8.47 -2.32 6.71
CA ALA A 142 -8.13 -0.96 6.33
C ALA A 142 -8.64 -0.61 4.92
N GLU A 143 -8.54 -1.52 3.96
CA GLU A 143 -9.10 -1.37 2.61
C GLU A 143 -10.63 -1.21 2.65
N VAL A 144 -11.33 -2.07 3.39
CA VAL A 144 -12.79 -1.98 3.57
C VAL A 144 -13.19 -0.65 4.22
N ARG A 145 -12.54 -0.27 5.33
CA ARG A 145 -12.82 1.00 6.03
C ARG A 145 -12.59 2.21 5.13
N ARG A 146 -11.53 2.20 4.32
CA ARG A 146 -11.29 3.25 3.33
C ARG A 146 -12.42 3.30 2.31
N GLY A 147 -12.83 2.15 1.78
CA GLY A 147 -13.95 2.05 0.83
C GLY A 147 -15.27 2.57 1.41
N GLU A 148 -15.60 2.23 2.64
CA GLU A 148 -16.80 2.71 3.33
C GLU A 148 -16.79 4.23 3.55
N THR A 149 -15.65 4.78 3.99
CA THR A 149 -15.47 6.23 4.17
C THR A 149 -15.64 6.97 2.86
N LEU A 150 -15.05 6.45 1.77
CA LEU A 150 -15.18 6.99 0.43
C LEU A 150 -16.64 6.95 -0.07
N ALA A 151 -17.31 5.82 0.12
CA ALA A 151 -18.72 5.66 -0.27
C ALA A 151 -19.66 6.57 0.51
N ALA A 152 -19.41 6.77 1.82
CA ALA A 152 -20.21 7.67 2.65
C ALA A 152 -20.01 9.15 2.23
N ALA A 153 -18.76 9.58 2.09
CA ALA A 153 -18.44 10.93 1.61
C ALA A 153 -19.06 11.18 0.23
N GLY A 154 -19.02 10.18 -0.61
CA GLY A 154 -19.56 10.23 -1.93
C GLY A 154 -21.08 10.38 -2.01
N ARG A 155 -21.82 9.62 -1.23
CA ARG A 155 -23.29 9.76 -1.18
C ARG A 155 -23.71 11.17 -0.72
N MET A 156 -23.00 11.74 0.27
CA MET A 156 -23.25 13.12 0.72
C MET A 156 -22.89 14.14 -0.36
N ALA A 157 -21.78 13.93 -1.06
CA ALA A 157 -21.31 14.85 -2.10
C ALA A 157 -22.26 14.94 -3.28
N VAL A 158 -22.91 13.86 -3.70
CA VAL A 158 -23.87 13.88 -4.82
C VAL A 158 -25.10 14.76 -4.52
N GLY A 159 -25.66 14.66 -3.31
CA GLY A 159 -26.78 15.49 -2.90
C GLY A 159 -26.42 16.97 -2.79
N LEU A 160 -25.29 17.26 -2.15
CA LEU A 160 -24.85 18.64 -1.92
C LEU A 160 -24.25 19.32 -3.16
N ALA A 161 -23.66 18.55 -4.08
CA ALA A 161 -22.94 19.11 -5.22
C ALA A 161 -23.84 19.94 -6.14
N HIS A 162 -25.06 19.48 -6.41
CA HIS A 162 -26.03 20.24 -7.20
C HIS A 162 -26.52 21.49 -6.47
N GLU A 163 -26.75 21.38 -5.16
CA GLU A 163 -27.22 22.50 -4.34
C GLU A 163 -26.15 23.58 -4.11
N VAL A 164 -24.86 23.19 -4.09
CA VAL A 164 -23.75 24.14 -3.93
C VAL A 164 -23.29 24.71 -5.29
N ARG A 165 -23.34 23.91 -6.37
CA ARG A 165 -22.97 24.39 -7.71
C ARG A 165 -23.89 25.52 -8.21
N ASN A 166 -25.19 25.45 -7.89
CA ASN A 166 -26.17 26.46 -8.31
C ASN A 166 -25.84 27.86 -7.76
N PRO A 167 -25.68 28.09 -6.44
CA PRO A 167 -25.31 29.42 -5.93
C PRO A 167 -23.91 29.87 -6.39
N LEU A 168 -22.96 28.94 -6.54
CA LEU A 168 -21.63 29.27 -7.08
C LEU A 168 -21.72 29.75 -8.53
N GLY A 169 -22.58 29.13 -9.36
CA GLY A 169 -22.82 29.58 -10.72
C GLY A 169 -23.39 30.99 -10.76
N ALA A 170 -24.35 31.32 -9.87
CA ALA A 170 -24.89 32.66 -9.74
C ALA A 170 -23.84 33.69 -9.28
N ILE A 171 -23.01 33.35 -8.29
CA ILE A 171 -21.90 34.20 -7.82
C ILE A 171 -20.90 34.44 -8.96
N ARG A 172 -20.50 33.38 -9.68
CA ARG A 172 -19.58 33.48 -10.82
C ARG A 172 -20.15 34.45 -11.90
N GLY A 173 -21.43 34.26 -12.26
CA GLY A 173 -22.09 35.12 -13.24
C GLY A 173 -22.12 36.57 -12.79
N ALA A 174 -22.46 36.85 -11.53
CA ALA A 174 -22.49 38.21 -10.98
C ALA A 174 -21.09 38.86 -10.99
N VAL A 175 -20.03 38.12 -10.58
CA VAL A 175 -18.66 38.64 -10.60
C VAL A 175 -18.17 38.87 -12.03
N GLN A 176 -18.53 38.01 -13.00
CA GLN A 176 -18.17 38.20 -14.40
C GLN A 176 -18.83 39.47 -14.99
N LEU A 177 -20.10 39.72 -14.66
CA LEU A 177 -20.80 40.94 -15.06
C LEU A 177 -20.16 42.18 -14.44
N LEU A 178 -19.86 42.12 -13.13
CA LEU A 178 -19.18 43.19 -12.42
C LEU A 178 -17.80 43.50 -13.04
N LYS A 179 -17.00 42.48 -13.36
CA LYS A 179 -15.70 42.64 -14.03
C LYS A 179 -15.85 43.33 -15.40
N ARG A 180 -16.92 43.00 -16.14
CA ARG A 180 -17.20 43.62 -17.45
C ARG A 180 -17.62 45.09 -17.33
N GLU A 181 -18.38 45.42 -16.30
CA GLU A 181 -18.83 46.83 -16.05
C GLU A 181 -17.70 47.72 -15.53
N LEU A 182 -16.79 47.17 -14.71
CA LEU A 182 -15.67 47.93 -14.15
C LEU A 182 -14.62 48.36 -15.18
N GLY A 183 -14.53 47.64 -16.31
CA GLY A 183 -13.51 47.87 -17.34
C GLY A 183 -12.09 47.45 -16.93
N PRO A 184 -11.14 47.50 -17.86
CA PRO A 184 -9.79 46.96 -17.65
C PRO A 184 -8.92 47.76 -16.66
N ASP A 185 -9.20 49.04 -16.44
CA ASP A 185 -8.38 49.95 -15.62
C ASP A 185 -8.87 50.10 -14.17
N SER A 186 -9.86 49.30 -13.77
CA SER A 186 -10.43 49.41 -12.43
C SER A 186 -9.54 48.80 -11.36
N SER A 187 -9.27 49.53 -10.28
CA SER A 187 -8.59 49.04 -9.09
C SER A 187 -9.33 47.86 -8.40
N LEU A 188 -10.59 47.61 -8.76
CA LEU A 188 -11.38 46.50 -8.26
C LEU A 188 -11.23 45.21 -9.12
N GLY A 189 -10.51 45.31 -10.24
CA GLY A 189 -10.26 44.15 -11.13
C GLY A 189 -9.61 42.99 -10.42
N GLU A 190 -8.59 43.24 -9.58
CA GLU A 190 -7.90 42.21 -8.79
C GLU A 190 -8.83 41.47 -7.83
N TYR A 191 -9.80 42.18 -7.20
CA TYR A 191 -10.77 41.54 -6.30
C TYR A 191 -11.73 40.61 -7.05
N THR A 192 -12.14 41.00 -8.28
CA THR A 192 -12.99 40.15 -9.10
C THR A 192 -12.24 38.91 -9.58
N ASP A 193 -10.95 38.98 -9.87
CA ASP A 193 -10.11 37.84 -10.23
C ASP A 193 -9.91 36.89 -9.06
N VAL A 194 -9.69 37.39 -7.86
CA VAL A 194 -9.64 36.57 -6.64
C VAL A 194 -10.97 35.86 -6.41
N LEU A 195 -12.09 36.54 -6.52
CA LEU A 195 -13.42 35.93 -6.35
C LEU A 195 -13.68 34.81 -7.38
N LEU A 196 -13.39 35.04 -8.66
CA LEU A 196 -13.51 34.00 -9.70
C LEU A 196 -12.63 32.82 -9.42
N THR A 197 -11.39 33.04 -8.98
CA THR A 197 -10.45 31.99 -8.61
C THR A 197 -10.96 31.13 -7.46
N GLU A 198 -11.54 31.74 -6.42
CA GLU A 198 -12.11 31.00 -5.30
C GLU A 198 -13.39 30.24 -5.68
N VAL A 199 -14.26 30.80 -6.51
CA VAL A 199 -15.44 30.09 -7.04
C VAL A 199 -14.99 28.85 -7.85
N ASP A 200 -14.01 29.00 -8.73
CA ASP A 200 -13.45 27.88 -9.50
C ASP A 200 -12.76 26.84 -8.60
N ARG A 201 -12.15 27.27 -7.51
CA ARG A 201 -11.58 26.39 -6.49
C ARG A 201 -12.66 25.55 -5.81
N VAL A 202 -13.77 26.16 -5.37
CA VAL A 202 -14.88 25.44 -4.72
C VAL A 202 -15.53 24.46 -5.70
N ASN A 203 -15.73 24.84 -6.96
CA ASN A 203 -16.23 23.93 -7.99
C ASN A 203 -15.33 22.72 -8.19
N ARG A 204 -14.01 22.89 -8.24
CA ARG A 204 -13.05 21.78 -8.31
C ARG A 204 -13.13 20.84 -7.10
N ILE A 205 -13.36 21.40 -5.90
CA ILE A 205 -13.58 20.63 -4.67
C ILE A 205 -14.79 19.72 -4.82
N ILE A 206 -15.90 20.29 -5.28
CA ILE A 206 -17.15 19.55 -5.50
C ILE A 206 -16.95 18.44 -6.54
N GLU A 207 -16.27 18.72 -7.64
CA GLU A 207 -15.97 17.72 -8.67
C GLU A 207 -15.11 16.56 -8.12
N MET A 208 -14.08 16.86 -7.35
CA MET A 208 -13.25 15.82 -6.70
C MET A 208 -14.06 14.96 -5.72
N LEU A 209 -15.00 15.56 -4.96
CA LEU A 209 -15.90 14.83 -4.08
C LEU A 209 -16.87 13.94 -4.87
N LEU A 210 -17.40 14.44 -5.98
CA LEU A 210 -18.29 13.68 -6.87
C LEU A 210 -17.54 12.51 -7.53
N ASP A 211 -16.31 12.74 -7.98
CA ASP A 211 -15.47 11.70 -8.56
C ASP A 211 -15.19 10.58 -7.55
N LEU A 212 -15.03 10.95 -6.27
CA LEU A 212 -14.88 10.00 -5.19
C LEU A 212 -16.15 9.17 -4.92
N ALA A 213 -17.33 9.73 -5.25
CA ALA A 213 -18.64 9.16 -4.98
C ALA A 213 -19.15 8.19 -6.04
N ARG A 214 -18.81 8.46 -7.29
CA ARG A 214 -19.38 7.71 -8.41
C ARG A 214 -18.70 6.36 -8.56
N PRO A 215 -19.47 5.27 -8.76
CA PRO A 215 -18.90 4.03 -9.27
C PRO A 215 -18.22 4.34 -10.60
N VAL A 216 -16.93 4.09 -10.70
CA VAL A 216 -16.21 4.31 -11.95
C VAL A 216 -16.57 3.18 -12.91
N GLN A 217 -17.35 3.49 -13.93
CA GLN A 217 -17.50 2.59 -15.07
C GLN A 217 -16.33 2.87 -16.02
N LEU A 218 -15.24 2.11 -15.86
CA LEU A 218 -14.11 2.21 -16.78
C LEU A 218 -14.52 1.83 -18.20
N ARG A 219 -13.96 2.55 -19.17
CA ARG A 219 -14.00 2.20 -20.59
C ARG A 219 -12.58 1.84 -21.04
N PRO A 220 -12.04 0.69 -20.64
CA PRO A 220 -10.67 0.34 -20.91
C PRO A 220 -10.49 0.04 -22.41
N VAL A 221 -9.54 0.73 -23.03
CA VAL A 221 -9.10 0.51 -24.40
C VAL A 221 -7.58 0.33 -24.43
N PRO A 222 -7.02 -0.34 -25.45
CA PRO A 222 -5.58 -0.33 -25.66
C PRO A 222 -5.11 1.11 -25.94
N LEU A 223 -4.17 1.63 -25.13
CA LEU A 223 -3.67 2.99 -25.27
C LEU A 223 -2.15 3.05 -25.16
N ASN A 224 -1.57 4.05 -25.82
CA ASN A 224 -0.15 4.34 -25.76
C ASN A 224 0.12 5.25 -24.56
N LEU A 225 0.81 4.70 -23.54
CA LEU A 225 1.12 5.42 -22.31
C LEU A 225 2.00 6.66 -22.57
N HIS A 226 2.91 6.64 -23.56
CA HIS A 226 3.75 7.79 -23.84
C HIS A 226 2.94 8.97 -24.37
N GLN A 227 1.96 8.72 -25.25
CA GLN A 227 1.08 9.79 -25.76
C GLN A 227 0.27 10.43 -24.61
N LEU A 228 -0.20 9.62 -23.68
CA LEU A 228 -0.90 10.11 -22.48
C LEU A 228 0.03 10.96 -21.61
N LEU A 229 1.26 10.50 -21.34
CA LEU A 229 2.24 11.24 -20.54
C LEU A 229 2.69 12.54 -21.22
N GLU A 230 2.80 12.58 -22.57
CA GLU A 230 3.07 13.81 -23.29
C GLU A 230 1.93 14.83 -23.14
N ARG A 231 0.69 14.39 -23.20
CA ARG A 231 -0.46 15.30 -22.91
C ARG A 231 -0.39 15.84 -21.48
N VAL A 232 -0.04 15.01 -20.51
CA VAL A 232 0.14 15.45 -19.11
C VAL A 232 1.26 16.48 -18.99
N THR A 233 2.41 16.25 -19.65
CA THR A 233 3.53 17.20 -19.62
C THR A 233 3.16 18.52 -20.26
N MET A 234 2.48 18.50 -21.40
CA MET A 234 2.01 19.71 -22.09
C MET A 234 1.05 20.53 -21.19
N LEU A 235 0.11 19.88 -20.52
CA LEU A 235 -0.82 20.54 -19.58
C LEU A 235 -0.13 21.20 -18.38
N ASN A 236 1.08 20.76 -18.02
CA ASN A 236 1.80 21.24 -16.83
C ASN A 236 3.06 22.05 -17.21
N GLU A 237 3.35 22.27 -18.50
CA GLU A 237 4.59 22.90 -18.96
C GLU A 237 4.71 24.36 -18.51
N GLU A 238 3.62 25.13 -18.59
CA GLU A 238 3.59 26.51 -18.12
C GLU A 238 3.86 26.60 -16.62
N GLY A 239 3.15 25.80 -15.82
CA GLY A 239 3.35 25.76 -14.36
C GLY A 239 4.74 25.27 -13.94
N ALA A 240 5.37 24.38 -14.72
CA ALA A 240 6.74 23.95 -14.54
C ALA A 240 7.70 25.09 -14.85
N ARG A 241 7.50 25.80 -15.98
CA ARG A 241 8.33 26.94 -16.39
C ARG A 241 8.28 28.10 -15.40
N GLU A 242 7.11 28.45 -14.91
CA GLU A 242 6.93 29.50 -13.90
C GLU A 242 7.70 29.19 -12.59
N ARG A 243 7.82 27.91 -12.24
CA ARG A 243 8.57 27.44 -11.07
C ARG A 243 10.04 27.16 -11.36
N GLY A 244 10.49 27.28 -12.61
CA GLY A 244 11.86 26.93 -13.01
C GLY A 244 12.17 25.44 -12.92
N VAL A 245 11.17 24.57 -13.00
CA VAL A 245 11.32 23.11 -12.93
C VAL A 245 11.58 22.56 -14.32
N THR A 246 12.61 21.69 -14.44
CA THR A 246 12.97 21.02 -15.69
C THR A 246 12.23 19.67 -15.79
N LEU A 247 11.43 19.48 -16.86
CA LEU A 247 10.74 18.23 -17.16
C LEU A 247 11.65 17.29 -17.96
N ILE A 248 11.94 16.11 -17.42
CA ILE A 248 12.80 15.08 -18.01
C ILE A 248 11.96 13.87 -18.39
N ARG A 249 12.10 13.38 -19.62
CA ARG A 249 11.41 12.21 -20.15
C ARG A 249 12.39 11.07 -20.35
N ARG A 250 12.13 9.91 -19.76
CA ARG A 250 12.92 8.68 -19.87
C ARG A 250 12.00 7.53 -20.23
N TYR A 251 11.54 7.53 -21.47
CA TYR A 251 10.56 6.55 -21.93
C TYR A 251 11.26 5.38 -22.62
N ASP A 252 10.83 4.17 -22.26
CA ASP A 252 11.24 2.93 -22.94
C ASP A 252 10.49 2.83 -24.29
N PRO A 253 11.17 2.98 -25.45
CA PRO A 253 10.50 2.95 -26.75
C PRO A 253 9.86 1.61 -27.10
N SER A 254 10.22 0.54 -26.40
CA SER A 254 9.67 -0.81 -26.62
C SER A 254 8.43 -1.10 -25.78
N LEU A 255 7.91 -0.10 -25.06
CA LEU A 255 6.78 -0.29 -24.13
C LEU A 255 5.53 -0.74 -24.89
N PRO A 256 4.91 -1.89 -24.51
CA PRO A 256 3.67 -2.33 -25.11
C PRO A 256 2.49 -1.42 -24.71
N PRO A 257 1.40 -1.40 -25.50
CA PRO A 257 0.20 -0.67 -25.11
C PRO A 257 -0.36 -1.22 -23.81
N ILE A 258 -0.93 -0.33 -23.00
CA ILE A 258 -1.63 -0.68 -21.76
C ILE A 258 -3.13 -0.74 -21.99
N LEU A 259 -3.85 -1.50 -21.14
CA LEU A 259 -5.31 -1.52 -21.13
C LEU A 259 -5.82 -0.52 -20.09
N GLY A 260 -6.46 0.57 -20.53
CA GLY A 260 -6.92 1.60 -19.59
C GLY A 260 -7.92 2.58 -20.17
N ASP A 261 -8.54 3.35 -19.27
CA ASP A 261 -9.41 4.48 -19.58
C ASP A 261 -8.53 5.75 -19.66
N GLU A 262 -8.46 6.35 -20.85
CA GLU A 262 -7.55 7.46 -21.11
C GLU A 262 -7.80 8.66 -20.22
N ASP A 263 -9.05 9.05 -20.02
CA ASP A 263 -9.40 10.24 -19.24
C ASP A 263 -9.07 10.04 -17.74
N ARG A 264 -9.32 8.83 -17.23
CA ARG A 264 -9.01 8.48 -15.85
C ARG A 264 -7.51 8.39 -15.61
N LEU A 265 -6.75 7.79 -16.51
CA LEU A 265 -5.29 7.74 -16.40
C LEU A 265 -4.65 9.12 -16.59
N LEU A 266 -5.21 9.96 -17.48
CA LEU A 266 -4.80 11.37 -17.60
C LEU A 266 -4.97 12.10 -16.25
N GLN A 267 -6.09 11.88 -15.57
CA GLN A 267 -6.36 12.45 -14.25
C GLN A 267 -5.32 12.00 -13.21
N VAL A 268 -4.96 10.71 -13.20
CA VAL A 268 -3.93 10.16 -12.31
C VAL A 268 -2.61 10.89 -12.52
N PHE A 269 -2.06 10.85 -13.73
CA PHE A 269 -0.75 11.41 -14.01
C PHE A 269 -0.71 12.93 -13.88
N HIS A 270 -1.79 13.63 -14.24
CA HIS A 270 -1.91 15.07 -13.99
C HIS A 270 -1.86 15.40 -12.49
N ASN A 271 -2.57 14.66 -11.66
CA ASN A 271 -2.52 14.84 -10.21
C ASN A 271 -1.12 14.56 -9.63
N LEU A 272 -0.43 13.52 -10.09
CA LEU A 272 0.92 13.19 -9.63
C LEU A 272 1.93 14.26 -10.04
N VAL A 273 1.92 14.70 -11.29
CA VAL A 273 2.81 15.76 -11.80
C VAL A 273 2.55 17.07 -11.06
N ARG A 274 1.30 17.45 -10.87
CA ARG A 274 0.96 18.67 -10.10
C ARG A 274 1.44 18.57 -8.65
N ASN A 275 1.24 17.43 -7.99
CA ASN A 275 1.73 17.24 -6.62
C ASN A 275 3.25 17.36 -6.53
N ALA A 276 3.97 16.82 -7.50
CA ALA A 276 5.42 16.92 -7.61
C ALA A 276 5.89 18.39 -7.81
N LEU A 277 5.27 19.13 -8.74
CA LEU A 277 5.55 20.55 -8.96
C LEU A 277 5.29 21.41 -7.70
N GLU A 278 4.22 21.11 -6.96
CA GLU A 278 3.92 21.78 -5.70
C GLU A 278 4.94 21.46 -4.61
N ALA A 279 5.46 20.22 -4.55
CA ALA A 279 6.45 19.79 -3.56
C ALA A 279 7.85 20.36 -3.80
N MET A 280 8.19 20.69 -5.04
CA MET A 280 9.50 21.27 -5.40
C MET A 280 9.60 22.78 -5.13
N GLY A 281 8.48 23.49 -5.06
CA GLY A 281 8.47 24.95 -4.85
C GLY A 281 9.08 25.71 -6.03
N ARG A 282 10.41 25.93 -6.04
CA ARG A 282 11.13 26.58 -7.15
C ARG A 282 12.38 25.80 -7.54
N GLY A 283 12.52 25.55 -8.84
CA GLY A 283 13.65 24.82 -9.42
C GLY A 283 13.56 23.31 -9.23
N GLY A 284 14.57 22.59 -9.67
CA GLY A 284 14.65 21.13 -9.59
C GLY A 284 14.24 20.41 -10.88
N ARG A 285 14.23 19.07 -10.82
CA ARG A 285 13.93 18.20 -11.95
C ARG A 285 12.73 17.30 -11.61
N LEU A 286 11.78 17.23 -12.54
CA LEU A 286 10.70 16.29 -12.53
C LEU A 286 10.93 15.28 -13.65
N THR A 287 11.15 14.02 -13.29
CA THR A 287 11.46 12.96 -14.24
C THR A 287 10.28 12.00 -14.39
N LEU A 288 9.84 11.80 -15.65
CA LEU A 288 8.87 10.78 -16.03
C LEU A 288 9.62 9.61 -16.65
N THR A 289 9.47 8.40 -16.10
CA THR A 289 10.14 7.19 -16.59
C THR A 289 9.09 6.11 -16.86
N THR A 290 9.25 5.37 -17.96
CA THR A 290 8.45 4.20 -18.26
C THR A 290 9.33 2.99 -18.50
N ARG A 291 8.90 1.80 -18.05
CA ARG A 291 9.57 0.53 -18.31
C ARG A 291 8.61 -0.65 -18.14
N VAL A 292 8.98 -1.81 -18.69
CA VAL A 292 8.26 -3.06 -18.39
C VAL A 292 8.65 -3.53 -16.98
N SER A 293 7.66 -3.87 -16.16
CA SER A 293 7.90 -4.36 -14.79
C SER A 293 8.33 -5.82 -14.81
N LEU A 294 9.43 -6.11 -14.13
CA LEU A 294 9.88 -7.46 -13.84
C LEU A 294 9.58 -7.89 -12.40
N ASN A 295 8.78 -7.11 -11.66
CA ASN A 295 8.55 -7.33 -10.24
C ASN A 295 7.65 -8.55 -9.99
N PRO A 296 8.18 -9.64 -9.35
CA PRO A 296 7.43 -10.87 -9.10
C PRO A 296 6.31 -10.72 -8.07
N LEU A 297 6.27 -9.63 -7.30
CA LEU A 297 5.23 -9.38 -6.28
C LEU A 297 3.84 -9.21 -6.90
N PHE A 298 3.76 -8.67 -8.13
CA PHE A 298 2.50 -8.51 -8.85
C PHE A 298 2.08 -9.76 -9.64
N GLY A 299 3.01 -10.70 -9.89
CA GLY A 299 2.70 -12.01 -10.50
C GLY A 299 1.95 -12.97 -9.58
N LYS A 300 1.93 -12.72 -8.26
CA LYS A 300 1.24 -13.55 -7.26
C LYS A 300 -0.20 -13.10 -6.93
N MET A 301 -0.65 -11.97 -7.45
CA MET A 301 -1.99 -11.45 -7.18
C MET A 301 -3.11 -12.07 -8.04
N ASP A 302 -2.79 -12.99 -8.94
CA ASP A 302 -3.81 -13.65 -9.77
C ASP A 302 -4.04 -15.10 -9.29
N LEU A 303 -5.16 -15.30 -8.62
CA LEU A 303 -5.72 -16.62 -8.28
C LEU A 303 -6.20 -17.31 -9.57
N GLY A 304 -5.27 -17.80 -10.40
CA GLY A 304 -5.62 -18.77 -11.43
C GLY A 304 -5.15 -18.59 -12.87
N THR A 305 -4.55 -17.45 -13.27
CA THR A 305 -4.12 -17.27 -14.67
C THR A 305 -2.78 -16.55 -14.76
N GLY A 306 -1.70 -17.26 -14.85
CA GLY A 306 -0.39 -16.86 -15.40
C GLY A 306 0.14 -15.45 -15.08
N GLN A 307 1.42 -15.34 -14.90
CA GLN A 307 2.20 -14.11 -14.65
C GLN A 307 1.78 -12.97 -15.59
N ARG A 308 1.09 -11.95 -15.09
CA ARG A 308 0.77 -10.75 -15.89
C ARG A 308 1.96 -9.81 -15.89
N SER A 309 2.48 -9.56 -17.09
CA SER A 309 3.46 -8.49 -17.28
C SER A 309 2.76 -7.14 -17.06
N MET A 310 3.40 -6.25 -16.30
CA MET A 310 2.91 -4.91 -15.99
C MET A 310 3.85 -3.88 -16.62
N VAL A 311 3.32 -2.71 -16.90
CA VAL A 311 4.11 -1.52 -17.21
C VAL A 311 4.27 -0.69 -15.94
N GLU A 312 5.47 -0.20 -15.71
CA GLU A 312 5.77 0.80 -14.68
C GLU A 312 5.82 2.19 -15.32
N ALA A 313 5.05 3.12 -14.76
CA ALA A 313 5.17 4.55 -15.04
C ALA A 313 5.58 5.26 -13.74
N GLN A 314 6.70 5.95 -13.77
CA GLN A 314 7.31 6.60 -12.60
C GLN A 314 7.28 8.12 -12.75
N VAL A 315 6.91 8.79 -11.68
CA VAL A 315 7.00 10.24 -11.50
C VAL A 315 7.95 10.49 -10.34
N ALA A 316 9.12 11.07 -10.63
CA ALA A 316 10.16 11.37 -9.64
C ALA A 316 10.39 12.87 -9.55
N ASP A 317 10.28 13.43 -8.35
CA ASP A 317 10.56 14.82 -8.03
C ASP A 317 11.75 14.98 -7.08
N GLU A 318 12.38 16.14 -7.11
CA GLU A 318 13.46 16.55 -6.19
C GLU A 318 12.92 17.51 -5.13
N GLY A 319 11.66 17.35 -4.71
CA GLY A 319 10.99 18.19 -3.74
C GLY A 319 11.35 17.92 -2.28
N VAL A 320 10.55 18.45 -1.37
CA VAL A 320 10.75 18.32 0.08
C VAL A 320 10.61 16.90 0.61
N GLY A 321 10.06 15.98 -0.19
CA GLY A 321 9.81 14.60 0.23
C GLY A 321 8.66 14.46 1.23
N ILE A 322 8.47 13.22 1.72
CA ILE A 322 7.39 12.85 2.63
C ILE A 322 8.01 12.20 3.87
N PRO A 323 7.76 12.72 5.08
CA PRO A 323 8.18 12.12 6.34
C PRO A 323 7.66 10.70 6.53
N ALA A 324 8.43 9.86 7.22
CA ALA A 324 8.11 8.43 7.35
C ALA A 324 6.83 8.16 8.16
N ASP A 325 6.54 8.98 9.15
CA ASP A 325 5.37 8.89 10.04
C ASP A 325 4.04 9.15 9.33
N VAL A 326 4.04 10.00 8.28
CA VAL A 326 2.83 10.32 7.50
C VAL A 326 2.67 9.45 6.25
N ARG A 327 3.74 8.77 5.80
CA ARG A 327 3.76 8.02 4.55
C ARG A 327 2.69 6.93 4.46
N ALA A 328 2.34 6.29 5.57
CA ALA A 328 1.28 5.27 5.62
C ALA A 328 -0.12 5.86 5.36
N ARG A 329 -0.30 7.17 5.53
CA ARG A 329 -1.59 7.87 5.48
C ARG A 329 -1.81 8.71 4.22
N ILE A 330 -0.82 8.83 3.34
CA ILE A 330 -0.91 9.73 2.16
C ILE A 330 -2.02 9.36 1.18
N PHE A 331 -2.50 8.12 1.22
CA PHE A 331 -3.63 7.63 0.43
C PHE A 331 -4.96 7.72 1.18
N ASP A 332 -4.95 8.11 2.47
CA ASP A 332 -6.19 8.28 3.22
C ASP A 332 -6.92 9.52 2.71
N PRO A 333 -8.23 9.42 2.42
CA PRO A 333 -9.02 10.58 2.00
C PRO A 333 -8.97 11.70 3.04
N PHE A 334 -8.89 12.93 2.55
CA PHE A 334 -8.80 14.15 3.37
C PHE A 334 -7.48 14.31 4.16
N PHE A 335 -6.55 13.39 4.02
CA PHE A 335 -5.24 13.55 4.62
C PHE A 335 -4.36 14.47 3.76
N THR A 336 -3.85 15.53 4.35
CA THR A 336 -2.95 16.49 3.69
C THR A 336 -2.00 17.12 4.67
N THR A 337 -0.79 17.40 4.23
CA THR A 337 0.21 18.21 4.92
C THR A 337 0.29 19.63 4.36
N LYS A 338 -0.55 19.96 3.36
CA LYS A 338 -0.57 21.27 2.66
C LYS A 338 -1.71 22.13 3.20
N ASP A 339 -1.45 23.40 3.50
CA ASP A 339 -2.45 24.36 4.02
C ASP A 339 -3.68 24.55 3.11
N LYS A 340 -3.49 24.41 1.80
CA LYS A 340 -4.56 24.59 0.79
C LYS A 340 -4.96 23.30 0.09
N GLY A 341 -4.47 22.16 0.54
CA GLY A 341 -4.75 20.85 -0.04
C GLY A 341 -5.99 20.20 0.58
N LEU A 342 -6.82 19.52 -0.23
CA LEU A 342 -7.97 18.75 0.26
C LEU A 342 -7.62 17.32 0.68
N GLY A 343 -6.43 16.83 0.37
CA GLY A 343 -6.04 15.47 0.66
C GLY A 343 -6.79 14.40 -0.16
N LEU A 344 -7.42 14.75 -1.29
CA LEU A 344 -8.18 13.82 -2.12
C LEU A 344 -7.39 13.30 -3.33
N GLY A 345 -6.38 14.03 -3.82
CA GLY A 345 -5.69 13.73 -5.07
C GLY A 345 -5.05 12.35 -5.11
N LEU A 346 -4.27 11.97 -4.08
CA LEU A 346 -3.63 10.65 -4.02
C LEU A 346 -4.63 9.53 -3.76
N ALA A 347 -5.67 9.75 -2.97
CA ALA A 347 -6.75 8.80 -2.75
C ALA A 347 -7.49 8.46 -4.06
N ILE A 348 -7.76 9.48 -4.90
CA ILE A 348 -8.35 9.31 -6.23
C ILE A 348 -7.39 8.54 -7.15
N CYS A 349 -6.08 8.88 -7.16
CA CYS A 349 -5.08 8.15 -7.93
C CYS A 349 -5.04 6.65 -7.57
N HIS A 350 -4.99 6.35 -6.27
CA HIS A 350 -4.99 4.98 -5.76
C HIS A 350 -6.22 4.21 -6.26
N ARG A 351 -7.41 4.78 -6.08
CA ARG A 351 -8.67 4.17 -6.52
C ARG A 351 -8.71 3.92 -8.03
N ILE A 352 -8.37 4.93 -8.85
CA ILE A 352 -8.37 4.77 -10.31
C ILE A 352 -7.43 3.64 -10.74
N LEU A 353 -6.24 3.54 -10.14
CA LEU A 353 -5.30 2.48 -10.46
C LEU A 353 -5.79 1.09 -10.02
N GLU A 354 -6.41 0.96 -8.83
CA GLU A 354 -7.04 -0.28 -8.39
C GLU A 354 -8.15 -0.75 -9.35
N GLU A 355 -9.01 0.17 -9.79
CA GLU A 355 -10.07 -0.13 -10.77
C GLU A 355 -9.49 -0.58 -12.12
N HIS A 356 -8.30 -0.08 -12.50
CA HIS A 356 -7.53 -0.56 -13.65
C HIS A 356 -6.78 -1.88 -13.38
N ARG A 357 -6.97 -2.52 -12.22
CA ARG A 357 -6.20 -3.69 -11.77
C ARG A 357 -4.69 -3.41 -11.74
N GLY A 358 -4.34 -2.16 -11.50
CA GLY A 358 -3.00 -1.66 -11.30
C GLY A 358 -2.68 -1.48 -9.82
N ALA A 359 -1.56 -0.83 -9.54
CA ALA A 359 -1.14 -0.47 -8.19
C ALA A 359 -0.34 0.83 -8.21
N ILE A 360 -0.21 1.45 -7.04
CA ILE A 360 0.65 2.63 -6.83
C ILE A 360 1.58 2.39 -5.64
N GLN A 361 2.83 2.77 -5.78
CA GLN A 361 3.84 2.68 -4.74
C GLN A 361 4.53 4.03 -4.60
N VAL A 362 4.86 4.42 -3.36
CA VAL A 362 5.54 5.68 -3.06
C VAL A 362 6.79 5.41 -2.23
N GLU A 363 7.91 5.85 -2.76
CA GLU A 363 9.21 5.88 -2.09
C GLU A 363 9.58 7.34 -1.89
N SER A 364 9.80 7.74 -0.65
CA SER A 364 10.13 9.14 -0.32
C SER A 364 10.91 9.20 0.97
N ALA A 365 11.78 10.20 1.05
CA ALA A 365 12.46 10.58 2.29
C ALA A 365 12.47 12.11 2.37
N GLU A 366 12.30 12.63 3.56
CA GLU A 366 12.31 14.07 3.82
C GLU A 366 13.62 14.71 3.31
N GLY A 367 13.49 15.78 2.53
CA GLY A 367 14.60 16.50 1.88
C GLY A 367 15.24 15.79 0.68
N ARG A 368 14.71 14.63 0.23
CA ARG A 368 15.27 13.86 -0.90
C ARG A 368 14.31 13.69 -2.07
N GLY A 369 13.11 14.31 -1.99
CA GLY A 369 12.09 14.18 -3.01
C GLY A 369 11.24 12.92 -2.90
N THR A 370 10.42 12.69 -3.92
CA THR A 370 9.47 11.57 -3.96
C THR A 370 9.53 10.86 -5.30
N LEU A 371 9.49 9.52 -5.25
CA LEU A 371 9.29 8.63 -6.39
C LEU A 371 7.94 7.96 -6.25
N VAL A 372 7.03 8.24 -7.18
CA VAL A 372 5.74 7.56 -7.28
C VAL A 372 5.79 6.61 -8.48
N THR A 373 5.55 5.33 -8.25
CA THR A 373 5.51 4.28 -9.27
C THR A 373 4.08 3.77 -9.44
N CYS A 374 3.54 3.88 -10.64
CA CYS A 374 2.25 3.34 -11.05
C CYS A 374 2.46 2.07 -11.88
N PHE A 375 1.76 1.00 -11.54
CA PHE A 375 1.78 -0.28 -12.25
C PHE A 375 0.48 -0.44 -13.01
N LEU A 376 0.56 -0.71 -14.31
CA LEU A 376 -0.60 -0.83 -15.19
C LEU A 376 -0.53 -2.12 -16.01
N PRO A 377 -1.66 -2.81 -16.25
CA PRO A 377 -1.69 -4.05 -17.01
C PRO A 377 -1.44 -3.77 -18.50
N ILE A 378 -0.67 -4.65 -19.13
CA ILE A 378 -0.45 -4.65 -20.58
C ILE A 378 -1.74 -5.07 -21.28
N ALA A 379 -2.10 -4.39 -22.39
CA ALA A 379 -3.18 -4.82 -23.28
C ALA A 379 -2.77 -6.15 -23.95
N ARG A 380 -3.65 -7.14 -23.88
CA ARG A 380 -3.47 -8.43 -24.58
C ARG A 380 -4.09 -8.39 -25.94
#